data_22d848ebdf8dfef28089841dbb21b0bf
#
_entry.id   22d848ebdf8dfef28089841dbb21b0bf
#
_cell.length_a   1.000
_cell.length_b   1.000
_cell.length_c   1.000
_cell.angle_alpha   90.00
_cell.angle_beta   90.00
_cell.angle_gamma   90.00
#
_symmetry.space_group_name_H-M   'P 1'
#
loop_
_entity.id
_entity.type
_entity.pdbx_description
1 polymer ?
#
loop_
_entity_poly.entity_id
_entity_poly.type
_entity_poly.pdbx_seq_one_letter_code
_entity_poly.pdbx_strand_id
1 'polypeptide(L)'
;MSFLLIVRRTHLYLGLFLLPWVIMFGVSSIPLNHQGGEGGAQWTPIKDGPFTAEPPASADPAALRALGAQMMKAADIDGGFWVYRVNAQRVDAGHPNFLRPVRATYYVDQKRLLVERRSVTLEGFLTGMHTRGGYNLGGFWDTVWAVSVDLVSVALLAWIASGLFMWWELPGTGLRRWGWLALAAGAVSFALIIAKL
;
A
#
# COMPACT_ATOMS: atom_id res chain seq x y z
N MET A 1 15.24 -34.35 16.21
CA MET A 1 14.08 -33.95 15.38
C MET A 1 14.48 -34.11 13.93
N SER A 2 13.65 -34.72 13.07
CA SER A 2 14.00 -34.79 11.64
C SER A 2 13.84 -33.40 11.00
N PHE A 3 14.73 -33.05 10.10
CA PHE A 3 14.70 -31.77 9.36
C PHE A 3 13.33 -31.52 8.71
N LEU A 4 12.75 -32.55 8.12
CA LEU A 4 11.41 -32.45 7.50
C LEU A 4 10.32 -32.08 8.50
N LEU A 5 10.41 -32.51 9.75
CA LEU A 5 9.45 -32.12 10.79
C LEU A 5 9.56 -30.62 11.14
N ILE A 6 10.79 -30.09 11.17
CA ILE A 6 11.03 -28.66 11.38
C ILE A 6 10.41 -27.86 10.25
N VAL A 7 10.69 -28.23 8.99
CA VAL A 7 10.14 -27.55 7.81
C VAL A 7 8.61 -27.56 7.83
N ARG A 8 7.97 -28.70 8.13
CA ARG A 8 6.51 -28.80 8.21
C ARG A 8 5.92 -27.88 9.27
N ARG A 9 6.51 -27.80 10.45
CA ARG A 9 6.07 -26.94 11.54
C ARG A 9 6.25 -25.46 11.17
N THR A 10 7.41 -25.09 10.63
CA THR A 10 7.71 -23.74 10.19
C THR A 10 6.71 -23.29 9.10
N HIS A 11 6.45 -24.14 8.10
CA HIS A 11 5.47 -23.86 7.06
C HIS A 11 4.07 -23.62 7.63
N LEU A 12 3.63 -24.46 8.58
CA LEU A 12 2.33 -24.28 9.24
C LEU A 12 2.25 -22.96 9.99
N TYR A 13 3.26 -22.62 10.80
CA TYR A 13 3.26 -21.38 11.57
C TYR A 13 3.37 -20.13 10.67
N LEU A 14 4.16 -20.20 9.61
CA LEU A 14 4.19 -19.13 8.59
C LEU A 14 2.83 -18.97 7.91
N GLY A 15 2.17 -20.07 7.56
CA GLY A 15 0.83 -20.02 6.97
C GLY A 15 -0.20 -19.35 7.89
N LEU A 16 -0.18 -19.70 9.19
CA LEU A 16 -1.05 -19.06 10.19
C LEU A 16 -0.75 -17.57 10.39
N PHE A 17 0.53 -17.21 10.43
CA PHE A 17 0.96 -15.81 10.50
C PHE A 17 0.54 -15.01 9.26
N LEU A 18 0.68 -15.60 8.08
CA LEU A 18 0.36 -14.95 6.80
C LEU A 18 -1.14 -14.89 6.51
N LEU A 19 -1.96 -15.73 7.15
CA LEU A 19 -3.38 -15.87 6.84
C LEU A 19 -4.14 -14.52 6.81
N PRO A 20 -4.08 -13.66 7.84
CA PRO A 20 -4.78 -12.38 7.81
C PRO A 20 -4.28 -11.45 6.69
N TRP A 21 -2.99 -11.48 6.38
CA TRP A 21 -2.38 -10.68 5.33
C TRP A 21 -2.81 -11.14 3.94
N VAL A 22 -2.80 -12.46 3.70
CA VAL A 22 -3.24 -13.03 2.42
C VAL A 22 -4.73 -12.76 2.18
N ILE A 23 -5.56 -12.87 3.21
CA ILE A 23 -6.99 -12.53 3.11
C ILE A 23 -7.14 -11.03 2.81
N MET A 24 -6.45 -10.16 3.53
CA MET A 24 -6.51 -8.72 3.34
C MET A 24 -6.10 -8.34 1.91
N PHE A 25 -4.92 -8.78 1.44
CA PHE A 25 -4.44 -8.46 0.09
C PHE A 25 -5.29 -9.12 -1.00
N GLY A 26 -5.75 -10.37 -0.79
CA GLY A 26 -6.61 -11.07 -1.74
C GLY A 26 -7.96 -10.39 -1.90
N VAL A 27 -8.63 -10.04 -0.81
CA VAL A 27 -9.93 -9.35 -0.84
C VAL A 27 -9.80 -7.93 -1.38
N SER A 28 -8.75 -7.20 -0.98
CA SER A 28 -8.55 -5.81 -1.41
C SER A 28 -8.14 -5.69 -2.89
N SER A 29 -7.61 -6.74 -3.51
CA SER A 29 -7.31 -6.74 -4.94
C SER A 29 -8.56 -6.76 -5.82
N ILE A 30 -9.70 -7.25 -5.31
CA ILE A 30 -10.95 -7.31 -6.08
C ILE A 30 -11.43 -5.89 -6.48
N PRO A 31 -11.71 -4.96 -5.55
CA PRO A 31 -12.12 -3.62 -5.94
C PRO A 31 -11.04 -2.89 -6.72
N LEU A 32 -9.77 -3.08 -6.39
CA LEU A 32 -8.65 -2.48 -7.11
C LEU A 32 -8.64 -2.89 -8.60
N ASN A 33 -8.91 -4.17 -8.89
CA ASN A 33 -8.95 -4.68 -10.26
C ASN A 33 -10.22 -4.27 -11.02
N HIS A 34 -11.35 -4.09 -10.33
CA HIS A 34 -12.63 -3.84 -10.99
C HIS A 34 -12.93 -2.37 -11.26
N GLN A 35 -12.43 -1.43 -10.52
CA GLN A 35 -12.56 -0.01 -10.85
C GLN A 35 -11.62 0.90 -10.08
N GLY A 36 -10.81 0.38 -9.15
CA GLY A 36 -9.70 1.06 -8.47
C GLY A 36 -9.95 2.51 -8.05
N GLY A 37 -11.19 2.85 -7.76
CA GLY A 37 -11.62 4.20 -7.64
C GLY A 37 -11.93 4.62 -6.21
N GLU A 38 -12.28 5.88 -6.07
CA GLU A 38 -12.67 6.44 -4.78
C GLU A 38 -14.07 5.98 -4.35
N GLY A 39 -14.71 5.05 -5.11
CA GLY A 39 -15.97 4.38 -4.78
C GLY A 39 -17.11 5.33 -4.37
N GLY A 40 -17.25 6.47 -5.04
CA GLY A 40 -18.23 7.52 -4.68
C GLY A 40 -17.86 8.31 -3.43
N ALA A 41 -16.64 8.20 -2.92
CA ALA A 41 -16.17 8.97 -1.78
C ALA A 41 -16.19 10.47 -2.07
N GLN A 42 -16.73 11.24 -1.14
CA GLN A 42 -16.85 12.69 -1.27
C GLN A 42 -15.82 13.41 -0.39
N TRP A 43 -15.25 14.49 -0.93
CA TRP A 43 -14.40 15.40 -0.21
C TRP A 43 -15.24 16.51 0.42
N THR A 44 -15.14 16.68 1.72
CA THR A 44 -15.87 17.71 2.47
C THR A 44 -14.86 18.67 3.07
N PRO A 45 -14.99 19.99 2.83
CA PRO A 45 -14.16 21.00 3.46
C PRO A 45 -14.31 20.94 4.99
N ILE A 46 -13.18 20.94 5.69
CA ILE A 46 -13.13 20.99 7.16
C ILE A 46 -12.42 22.23 7.69
N LYS A 47 -11.56 22.83 6.86
CA LYS A 47 -10.89 24.09 7.17
C LYS A 47 -10.60 24.83 5.87
N ASP A 48 -10.81 26.12 5.90
CA ASP A 48 -10.54 27.03 4.78
C ASP A 48 -10.06 28.36 5.35
N GLY A 49 -8.91 28.83 4.90
CA GLY A 49 -8.36 30.05 5.44
C GLY A 49 -7.09 30.55 4.75
N PRO A 50 -6.62 31.72 5.16
CA PRO A 50 -5.41 32.30 4.60
C PRO A 50 -4.18 31.44 4.99
N PHE A 51 -3.29 31.26 4.02
CA PHE A 51 -2.01 30.60 4.20
C PHE A 51 -0.98 31.25 3.31
N THR A 52 0.12 31.70 3.87
CA THR A 52 1.18 32.38 3.14
C THR A 52 2.46 31.58 3.27
N ALA A 53 2.86 30.97 2.17
CA ALA A 53 4.16 30.32 2.02
C ALA A 53 4.65 30.53 0.59
N GLU A 54 5.95 30.64 0.41
CA GLU A 54 6.53 30.66 -0.93
C GLU A 54 6.74 29.24 -1.43
N PRO A 55 6.04 28.82 -2.50
CA PRO A 55 6.30 27.53 -3.09
C PRO A 55 7.70 27.53 -3.71
N PRO A 56 8.46 26.43 -3.59
CA PRO A 56 9.79 26.36 -4.16
C PRO A 56 9.73 26.60 -5.68
N ALA A 57 10.66 27.36 -6.21
CA ALA A 57 10.74 27.68 -7.65
C ALA A 57 10.96 26.41 -8.51
N SER A 58 11.64 25.41 -7.96
CA SER A 58 11.85 24.12 -8.60
C SER A 58 11.03 23.00 -7.91
N ALA A 59 10.87 21.89 -8.60
CA ALA A 59 10.27 20.67 -8.02
C ALA A 59 11.26 19.91 -7.10
N ASP A 60 12.10 20.64 -6.36
CA ASP A 60 13.01 20.05 -5.39
C ASP A 60 12.19 19.29 -4.31
N PRO A 61 12.39 17.97 -4.17
CA PRO A 61 11.63 17.16 -3.23
C PRO A 61 11.78 17.59 -1.76
N ALA A 62 12.96 18.10 -1.38
CA ALA A 62 13.21 18.55 -0.01
C ALA A 62 12.45 19.84 0.31
N ALA A 63 12.47 20.79 -0.60
CA ALA A 63 11.75 22.06 -0.47
C ALA A 63 10.21 21.85 -0.51
N LEU A 64 9.71 20.95 -1.39
CA LEU A 64 8.31 20.56 -1.40
C LEU A 64 7.90 19.87 -0.10
N ARG A 65 8.77 19.01 0.46
CA ARG A 65 8.52 18.38 1.75
C ARG A 65 8.44 19.39 2.89
N ALA A 66 9.30 20.40 2.90
CA ALA A 66 9.25 21.49 3.89
C ALA A 66 7.96 22.31 3.79
N LEU A 67 7.50 22.63 2.57
CA LEU A 67 6.21 23.29 2.35
C LEU A 67 5.05 22.40 2.84
N GLY A 68 5.05 21.12 2.47
CA GLY A 68 4.05 20.15 2.93
C GLY A 68 3.97 20.07 4.45
N ALA A 69 5.10 20.10 5.17
CA ALA A 69 5.13 20.13 6.63
C ALA A 69 4.46 21.40 7.20
N GLN A 70 4.67 22.56 6.58
CA GLN A 70 4.00 23.79 6.96
C GLN A 70 2.49 23.72 6.74
N MET A 71 2.07 23.14 5.60
CA MET A 71 0.65 22.93 5.27
C MET A 71 -0.01 22.00 6.29
N MET A 72 0.62 20.87 6.63
CA MET A 72 0.10 19.92 7.63
C MET A 72 -0.02 20.55 9.00
N LYS A 73 1.00 21.30 9.43
CA LYS A 73 0.96 22.05 10.69
C LYS A 73 -0.15 23.09 10.71
N ALA A 74 -0.34 23.85 9.61
CA ALA A 74 -1.43 24.82 9.48
C ALA A 74 -2.81 24.16 9.45
N ALA A 75 -2.89 22.93 8.98
CA ALA A 75 -4.11 22.10 8.98
C ALA A 75 -4.39 21.40 10.31
N ASP A 76 -3.47 21.46 11.28
CA ASP A 76 -3.54 20.75 12.57
C ASP A 76 -3.58 19.23 12.37
N ILE A 77 -2.71 18.71 11.49
CA ILE A 77 -2.63 17.29 11.13
C ILE A 77 -1.24 16.77 11.45
N ASP A 78 -1.19 15.79 12.36
CA ASP A 78 0.03 15.08 12.74
C ASP A 78 0.20 13.77 11.96
N GLY A 79 1.46 13.34 11.82
CA GLY A 79 1.83 12.06 11.21
C GLY A 79 2.49 12.18 9.85
N GLY A 80 2.68 11.04 9.20
CA GLY A 80 3.27 10.99 7.87
C GLY A 80 2.36 11.58 6.80
N PHE A 81 2.96 12.20 5.81
CA PHE A 81 2.20 12.82 4.72
C PHE A 81 2.94 12.68 3.39
N TRP A 82 2.20 12.73 2.31
CA TRP A 82 2.70 12.94 0.96
C TRP A 82 2.52 14.41 0.55
N VAL A 83 3.37 14.89 -0.33
CA VAL A 83 3.26 16.21 -0.94
C VAL A 83 3.72 16.16 -2.39
N TYR A 84 3.00 16.83 -3.26
CA TYR A 84 3.38 17.01 -4.65
C TYR A 84 2.86 18.33 -5.21
N ARG A 85 3.57 18.86 -6.19
CA ARG A 85 3.16 20.03 -6.93
C ARG A 85 2.29 19.60 -8.11
N VAL A 86 1.04 20.06 -8.12
CA VAL A 86 0.11 19.77 -9.22
C VAL A 86 0.44 20.65 -10.43
N ASN A 87 0.62 21.96 -10.19
CA ASN A 87 1.03 22.95 -11.18
C ASN A 87 1.67 24.17 -10.49
N ALA A 88 1.89 25.27 -11.24
CA ALA A 88 2.49 26.48 -10.68
C ALA A 88 1.65 27.13 -9.57
N GLN A 89 0.34 26.97 -9.62
CA GLN A 89 -0.63 27.62 -8.74
C GLN A 89 -1.15 26.71 -7.62
N ARG A 90 -0.80 25.40 -7.64
CA ARG A 90 -1.40 24.44 -6.71
C ARG A 90 -0.39 23.41 -6.19
N VAL A 91 -0.35 23.30 -4.88
CA VAL A 91 0.38 22.23 -4.16
C VAL A 91 -0.59 21.45 -3.29
N ASP A 92 -0.58 20.14 -3.41
CA ASP A 92 -1.38 19.24 -2.58
C ASP A 92 -0.49 18.48 -1.60
N ALA A 93 -0.95 18.38 -0.36
CA ALA A 93 -0.36 17.52 0.65
C ALA A 93 -1.48 16.72 1.32
N GLY A 94 -1.20 15.50 1.79
CA GLY A 94 -2.25 14.69 2.38
C GLY A 94 -1.72 13.67 3.38
N HIS A 95 -2.57 13.39 4.37
CA HIS A 95 -2.35 12.36 5.36
C HIS A 95 -3.17 11.12 4.99
N PRO A 96 -2.51 10.01 4.61
CA PRO A 96 -3.18 8.80 4.13
C PRO A 96 -3.69 7.93 5.29
N ASN A 97 -4.56 8.48 6.13
CA ASN A 97 -5.21 7.71 7.18
C ASN A 97 -6.32 6.83 6.59
N PHE A 98 -6.39 5.57 6.98
CA PHE A 98 -7.40 4.64 6.47
C PHE A 98 -8.83 5.04 6.81
N LEU A 99 -9.04 5.61 8.00
CA LEU A 99 -10.37 5.96 8.52
C LEU A 99 -10.69 7.44 8.37
N ARG A 100 -9.69 8.30 8.17
CA ARG A 100 -9.86 9.75 8.09
C ARG A 100 -8.84 10.35 7.11
N PRO A 101 -8.89 9.97 5.83
CA PRO A 101 -7.98 10.55 4.85
C PRO A 101 -8.25 12.04 4.69
N VAL A 102 -7.19 12.83 4.75
CA VAL A 102 -7.26 14.28 4.67
C VAL A 102 -6.33 14.77 3.56
N ARG A 103 -6.79 15.78 2.82
CA ARG A 103 -6.01 16.51 1.82
C ARG A 103 -6.00 17.98 2.17
N ALA A 104 -4.84 18.59 2.13
CA ALA A 104 -4.65 20.03 2.20
C ALA A 104 -4.19 20.53 0.83
N THR A 105 -4.94 21.44 0.23
CA THR A 105 -4.65 22.05 -1.06
C THR A 105 -4.27 23.50 -0.85
N TYR A 106 -3.06 23.87 -1.25
CA TYR A 106 -2.58 25.24 -1.24
C TYR A 106 -2.74 25.87 -2.61
N TYR A 107 -3.59 26.92 -2.70
CA TYR A 107 -3.75 27.77 -3.86
C TYR A 107 -2.83 28.98 -3.73
N VAL A 108 -1.73 28.97 -4.48
CA VAL A 108 -0.63 29.94 -4.37
C VAL A 108 -1.10 31.36 -4.65
N ASP A 109 -1.82 31.56 -5.75
CA ASP A 109 -2.27 32.89 -6.20
C ASP A 109 -3.29 33.51 -5.25
N GLN A 110 -4.09 32.64 -4.57
CA GLN A 110 -5.09 33.05 -3.61
C GLN A 110 -4.56 33.17 -2.19
N LYS A 111 -3.34 32.72 -1.91
CA LYS A 111 -2.76 32.57 -0.56
C LYS A 111 -3.73 31.88 0.38
N ARG A 112 -4.34 30.79 -0.09
CA ARG A 112 -5.46 30.08 0.55
C ARG A 112 -5.12 28.61 0.73
N LEU A 113 -5.36 28.07 1.94
CA LEU A 113 -5.27 26.67 2.24
C LEU A 113 -6.67 26.10 2.46
N LEU A 114 -7.05 25.15 1.62
CA LEU A 114 -8.27 24.37 1.74
C LEU A 114 -7.93 22.98 2.28
N VAL A 115 -8.51 22.60 3.41
CA VAL A 115 -8.35 21.28 4.01
C VAL A 115 -9.67 20.53 3.88
N GLU A 116 -9.59 19.34 3.29
CA GLU A 116 -10.74 18.51 3.02
C GLU A 116 -10.55 17.12 3.64
N ARG A 117 -11.62 16.55 4.11
CA ARG A 117 -11.69 15.15 4.56
C ARG A 117 -12.48 14.34 3.56
N ARG A 118 -11.97 13.16 3.22
CA ARG A 118 -12.67 12.22 2.37
C ARG A 118 -13.58 11.33 3.22
N SER A 119 -14.80 11.09 2.76
CA SER A 119 -15.66 10.05 3.31
C SER A 119 -15.05 8.67 3.05
N VAL A 120 -15.19 7.76 4.00
CA VAL A 120 -14.64 6.40 3.89
C VAL A 120 -15.72 5.48 3.32
N THR A 121 -15.43 4.87 2.19
CA THR A 121 -16.20 3.76 1.62
C THR A 121 -15.44 2.46 1.85
N LEU A 122 -16.13 1.32 1.86
CA LEU A 122 -15.47 0.01 2.00
C LEU A 122 -14.46 -0.21 0.87
N GLU A 123 -14.81 0.16 -0.36
CA GLU A 123 -13.94 0.07 -1.53
C GLU A 123 -12.70 0.95 -1.36
N GLY A 124 -12.86 2.23 -1.00
CA GLY A 124 -11.75 3.14 -0.76
C GLY A 124 -10.84 2.70 0.40
N PHE A 125 -11.40 2.10 1.44
CA PHE A 125 -10.64 1.51 2.54
C PHE A 125 -9.79 0.32 2.07
N LEU A 126 -10.40 -0.64 1.36
CA LEU A 126 -9.70 -1.82 0.84
C LEU A 126 -8.61 -1.44 -0.18
N THR A 127 -8.92 -0.54 -1.11
CA THR A 127 -7.93 -0.01 -2.07
C THR A 127 -6.79 0.70 -1.35
N GLY A 128 -7.12 1.53 -0.36
CA GLY A 128 -6.12 2.21 0.46
C GLY A 128 -5.19 1.25 1.19
N MET A 129 -5.70 0.16 1.76
CA MET A 129 -4.88 -0.88 2.40
C MET A 129 -3.94 -1.57 1.41
N HIS A 130 -4.41 -1.84 0.18
CA HIS A 130 -3.62 -2.50 -0.85
C HIS A 130 -2.48 -1.61 -1.38
N THR A 131 -2.76 -0.33 -1.57
CA THR A 131 -1.84 0.62 -2.24
C THR A 131 -1.00 1.46 -1.29
N ARG A 132 -1.17 1.31 0.04
CA ARG A 132 -0.44 2.13 1.01
C ARG A 132 1.06 1.90 0.94
N GLY A 133 1.80 2.93 0.55
CA GLY A 133 3.23 3.04 0.81
C GLY A 133 3.52 3.38 2.29
N GLY A 134 4.76 3.27 2.72
CA GLY A 134 5.14 3.52 4.10
C GLY A 134 6.37 4.42 4.26
N TYR A 135 7.53 4.03 3.74
CA TYR A 135 8.80 4.72 3.97
C TYR A 135 8.82 6.19 3.56
N ASN A 136 8.11 6.56 2.51
CA ASN A 136 8.10 7.93 1.96
C ASN A 136 7.19 8.91 2.73
N LEU A 137 6.40 8.43 3.67
CA LEU A 137 5.45 9.27 4.42
C LEU A 137 6.10 9.95 5.63
N GLY A 138 7.12 9.33 6.24
CA GLY A 138 7.93 9.91 7.31
C GLY A 138 7.28 9.88 8.69
N GLY A 139 6.18 9.14 8.88
CA GLY A 139 5.56 8.91 10.18
C GLY A 139 6.08 7.62 10.84
N PHE A 140 6.06 7.56 12.17
CA PHE A 140 6.44 6.35 12.91
C PHE A 140 5.60 5.14 12.52
N TRP A 141 4.28 5.27 12.55
CA TRP A 141 3.36 4.19 12.18
C TRP A 141 3.42 3.82 10.70
N ASP A 142 3.77 4.78 9.83
CA ASP A 142 4.00 4.50 8.42
C ASP A 142 5.25 3.65 8.21
N THR A 143 6.31 3.92 8.98
CA THR A 143 7.51 3.08 8.98
C THR A 143 7.24 1.69 9.53
N VAL A 144 6.48 1.57 10.62
CA VAL A 144 6.04 0.27 11.17
C VAL A 144 5.23 -0.51 10.13
N TRP A 145 4.32 0.15 9.43
CA TRP A 145 3.57 -0.48 8.33
C TRP A 145 4.51 -0.99 7.23
N ALA A 146 5.44 -0.16 6.76
CA ALA A 146 6.38 -0.54 5.71
C ALA A 146 7.24 -1.75 6.10
N VAL A 147 7.82 -1.74 7.29
CA VAL A 147 8.60 -2.86 7.84
C VAL A 147 7.74 -4.12 7.98
N SER A 148 6.48 -3.98 8.38
CA SER A 148 5.55 -5.12 8.49
C SER A 148 5.26 -5.73 7.11
N VAL A 149 5.08 -4.91 6.06
CA VAL A 149 4.87 -5.39 4.69
C VAL A 149 6.12 -6.11 4.17
N ASP A 150 7.31 -5.58 4.43
CA ASP A 150 8.57 -6.24 4.06
C ASP A 150 8.72 -7.59 4.76
N LEU A 151 8.43 -7.65 6.06
CA LEU A 151 8.46 -8.90 6.84
C LEU A 151 7.47 -9.93 6.28
N VAL A 152 6.25 -9.50 5.97
CA VAL A 152 5.23 -10.35 5.34
C VAL A 152 5.69 -10.86 3.98
N SER A 153 6.33 -10.02 3.18
CA SER A 153 6.85 -10.39 1.86
C SER A 153 7.94 -11.47 1.98
N VAL A 154 8.88 -11.29 2.89
CA VAL A 154 9.92 -12.30 3.17
C VAL A 154 9.31 -13.60 3.72
N ALA A 155 8.36 -13.50 4.65
CA ALA A 155 7.65 -14.65 5.20
C ALA A 155 6.87 -15.42 4.12
N LEU A 156 6.25 -14.72 3.17
CA LEU A 156 5.54 -15.33 2.04
C LEU A 156 6.49 -16.09 1.12
N LEU A 157 7.64 -15.52 0.80
CA LEU A 157 8.67 -16.21 0.01
C LEU A 157 9.18 -17.48 0.72
N ALA A 158 9.44 -17.40 2.03
CA ALA A 158 9.85 -18.55 2.84
C ALA A 158 8.74 -19.62 2.91
N TRP A 159 7.48 -19.21 3.01
CA TRP A 159 6.32 -20.09 3.00
C TRP A 159 6.19 -20.84 1.66
N ILE A 160 6.32 -20.12 0.54
CA ILE A 160 6.33 -20.72 -0.80
C ILE A 160 7.49 -21.71 -0.96
N ALA A 161 8.70 -21.30 -0.59
CA ALA A 161 9.89 -22.15 -0.69
C ALA A 161 9.76 -23.43 0.15
N SER A 162 9.27 -23.32 1.39
CA SER A 162 9.03 -24.48 2.25
C SER A 162 7.92 -25.40 1.71
N GLY A 163 6.89 -24.84 1.09
CA GLY A 163 5.82 -25.59 0.41
C GLY A 163 6.35 -26.38 -0.78
N LEU A 164 7.17 -25.73 -1.63
CA LEU A 164 7.83 -26.38 -2.77
C LEU A 164 8.78 -27.51 -2.32
N PHE A 165 9.54 -27.25 -1.27
CA PHE A 165 10.42 -28.28 -0.68
C PHE A 165 9.61 -29.49 -0.19
N MET A 166 8.53 -29.27 0.59
CA MET A 166 7.68 -30.35 1.07
C MET A 166 7.01 -31.11 -0.08
N TRP A 167 6.56 -30.42 -1.12
CA TRP A 167 6.01 -31.04 -2.31
C TRP A 167 7.04 -31.92 -3.01
N TRP A 168 8.30 -31.47 -3.10
CA TRP A 168 9.40 -32.25 -3.68
C TRP A 168 9.68 -33.56 -2.90
N GLU A 169 9.56 -33.49 -1.57
CA GLU A 169 9.77 -34.65 -0.66
C GLU A 169 8.57 -35.61 -0.61
N LEU A 170 7.46 -35.34 -1.29
CA LEU A 170 6.30 -36.23 -1.29
C LEU A 170 6.65 -37.58 -1.95
N PRO A 171 6.33 -38.72 -1.28
CA PRO A 171 6.48 -40.04 -1.88
C PRO A 171 5.43 -40.22 -3.01
N GLY A 172 5.88 -40.76 -4.12
CA GLY A 172 5.01 -41.18 -5.23
C GLY A 172 5.01 -40.25 -6.44
N THR A 173 4.95 -40.87 -7.60
CA THR A 173 5.03 -40.18 -8.90
C THR A 173 3.73 -39.43 -9.27
N GLY A 174 2.58 -39.90 -8.77
CA GLY A 174 1.27 -39.32 -9.10
C GLY A 174 1.11 -37.90 -8.57
N LEU A 175 1.35 -37.69 -7.26
CA LEU A 175 1.21 -36.35 -6.62
C LEU A 175 2.22 -35.34 -7.18
N ARG A 176 3.45 -35.77 -7.47
CA ARG A 176 4.45 -34.90 -8.12
C ARG A 176 4.04 -34.52 -9.53
N ARG A 177 3.44 -35.42 -10.29
CA ARG A 177 2.98 -35.16 -11.67
C ARG A 177 1.91 -34.08 -11.69
N TRP A 178 0.91 -34.13 -10.83
CA TRP A 178 -0.11 -33.10 -10.70
C TRP A 178 0.46 -31.73 -10.27
N GLY A 179 1.45 -31.74 -9.37
CA GLY A 179 2.14 -30.51 -9.00
C GLY A 179 2.91 -29.87 -10.16
N TRP A 180 3.60 -30.65 -10.99
CA TRP A 180 4.24 -30.12 -12.19
C TRP A 180 3.24 -29.55 -13.19
N LEU A 181 2.09 -30.18 -13.37
CA LEU A 181 1.03 -29.65 -14.26
C LEU A 181 0.48 -28.33 -13.71
N ALA A 182 0.21 -28.22 -12.42
CA ALA A 182 -0.26 -26.99 -11.80
C ALA A 182 0.77 -25.86 -11.92
N LEU A 183 2.05 -26.15 -11.65
CA LEU A 183 3.14 -25.17 -11.77
C LEU A 183 3.31 -24.69 -13.22
N ALA A 184 3.30 -25.61 -14.17
CA ALA A 184 3.38 -25.29 -15.59
C ALA A 184 2.18 -24.49 -16.07
N ALA A 185 0.97 -24.84 -15.68
CA ALA A 185 -0.24 -24.08 -16.02
C ALA A 185 -0.18 -22.65 -15.47
N GLY A 186 0.26 -22.47 -14.22
CA GLY A 186 0.45 -21.15 -13.62
C GLY A 186 1.50 -20.32 -14.37
N ALA A 187 2.67 -20.91 -14.64
CA ALA A 187 3.76 -20.22 -15.33
C ALA A 187 3.37 -19.83 -16.78
N VAL A 188 2.72 -20.73 -17.51
CA VAL A 188 2.27 -20.46 -18.88
C VAL A 188 1.19 -19.37 -18.89
N SER A 189 0.19 -19.46 -17.99
CA SER A 189 -0.85 -18.43 -17.88
C SER A 189 -0.24 -17.05 -17.58
N PHE A 190 0.69 -16.98 -16.63
CA PHE A 190 1.38 -15.74 -16.30
C PHE A 190 2.16 -15.18 -17.49
N ALA A 191 2.96 -16.03 -18.17
CA ALA A 191 3.76 -15.61 -19.32
C ALA A 191 2.88 -15.13 -20.49
N LEU A 192 1.75 -15.80 -20.76
CA LEU A 192 0.80 -15.40 -21.81
C LEU A 192 0.15 -14.06 -21.51
N ILE A 193 -0.24 -13.80 -20.25
CA ILE A 193 -0.84 -12.52 -19.83
C ILE A 193 0.20 -11.41 -20.00
N ILE A 194 1.40 -11.56 -19.45
CA ILE A 194 2.47 -10.54 -19.55
C ILE A 194 2.86 -10.26 -21.01
N ALA A 195 2.88 -11.28 -21.88
CA ALA A 195 3.21 -11.09 -23.30
C ALA A 195 2.12 -10.34 -24.09
N LYS A 196 0.92 -10.14 -23.50
CA LYS A 196 -0.20 -9.45 -24.14
C LYS A 196 -0.49 -8.06 -23.55
N LEU A 197 0.08 -7.75 -22.38
CA LEU A 197 0.04 -6.43 -21.75
C LEU A 197 1.14 -5.52 -22.28
#